data_00679bf47806c952d16affa6b75e75f9
#
_entry.id   00679bf47806c952d16affa6b75e75f9
#
_cell.length_a   1.000
_cell.length_b   1.000
_cell.length_c   1.000
_cell.angle_alpha   90.00
_cell.angle_beta   90.00
_cell.angle_gamma   90.00
#
_symmetry.space_group_name_H-M   'P 1'
#
loop_
_entity.id
_entity.type
_entity.pdbx_description
1 polymer ?
#
loop_
_entity_poly.entity_id
_entity_poly.type
_entity_poly.pdbx_seq_one_letter_code
_entity_poly.pdbx_strand_id
1 'polypeptide(L)'
;MKLTKKTQGFFTVTTAMALFAAMPDTATAGMEPFVGEINYVAFNYAPQGWLPCNGQLLPINQYQAVFALLGTTYGGNGTTTFALPDMRGKVPVHQGQSAGGSNFVMGQTAGSEN
;
A
#
# COMPACT_ATOMS: atom_id res chain seq x y z
N MET A 1 -0.56 0.31 3.45
CA MET A 1 -0.33 0.14 2.01
C MET A 1 -1.21 -0.96 1.47
N LYS A 2 -1.86 -0.71 0.36
CA LYS A 2 -2.73 -1.69 -0.29
C LYS A 2 -1.91 -2.71 -1.06
N LEU A 3 -2.13 -3.99 -0.76
CA LEU A 3 -1.53 -5.12 -1.47
C LEU A 3 -2.64 -5.98 -2.05
N THR A 4 -2.66 -6.14 -3.37
CA THR A 4 -3.55 -7.09 -4.00
C THR A 4 -2.81 -8.38 -4.25
N LYS A 5 -3.21 -9.43 -3.56
CA LYS A 5 -2.95 -10.77 -4.03
C LYS A 5 -3.87 -11.02 -5.20
N LYS A 6 -3.33 -11.60 -6.27
CA LYS A 6 -4.14 -12.07 -7.38
C LYS A 6 -5.09 -13.14 -6.84
N THR A 7 -6.27 -12.74 -6.47
CA THR A 7 -7.33 -13.69 -6.17
C THR A 7 -7.83 -14.23 -7.48
N GLN A 8 -7.47 -15.44 -7.77
CA GLN A 8 -8.21 -16.21 -8.74
C GLN A 8 -9.48 -16.70 -8.05
N GLY A 9 -10.46 -15.85 -8.04
CA GLY A 9 -11.79 -16.26 -7.71
C GLY A 9 -12.38 -16.96 -8.90
N PHE A 10 -12.37 -18.26 -8.91
CA PHE A 10 -13.21 -19.01 -9.78
C PHE A 10 -14.63 -18.96 -9.24
N PHE A 11 -15.37 -18.04 -9.74
CA PHE A 11 -16.79 -18.05 -9.47
C PHE A 11 -17.51 -18.82 -10.58
N THR A 12 -17.69 -20.06 -10.36
CA THR A 12 -18.77 -20.77 -10.97
C THR A 12 -20.03 -20.46 -10.17
N VAL A 13 -20.49 -19.27 -10.27
CA VAL A 13 -21.74 -18.91 -9.64
C VAL A 13 -22.81 -18.92 -10.69
N THR A 14 -23.47 -20.02 -10.77
CA THR A 14 -24.54 -20.14 -11.76
C THR A 14 -25.93 -19.91 -11.21
N THR A 15 -26.14 -19.94 -9.90
CA THR A 15 -27.52 -20.01 -9.40
C THR A 15 -27.87 -19.09 -8.26
N ALA A 16 -26.90 -18.47 -7.62
CA ALA A 16 -27.16 -17.59 -6.48
C ALA A 16 -27.28 -16.11 -6.85
N MET A 17 -27.26 -15.83 -8.13
CA MET A 17 -27.11 -14.46 -8.63
C MET A 17 -28.30 -13.57 -8.36
N ALA A 18 -29.48 -14.14 -8.38
CA ALA A 18 -30.68 -13.34 -8.24
C ALA A 18 -30.89 -12.75 -6.86
N LEU A 19 -30.27 -13.36 -5.85
CA LEU A 19 -30.41 -12.90 -4.48
C LEU A 19 -29.40 -11.82 -4.10
N PHE A 20 -28.28 -11.76 -4.81
CA PHE A 20 -27.26 -10.78 -4.52
C PHE A 20 -27.46 -9.44 -5.18
N ALA A 21 -28.24 -9.41 -6.23
CA ALA A 21 -28.55 -8.16 -6.91
C ALA A 21 -29.32 -7.18 -6.02
N ALA A 22 -29.91 -7.65 -4.95
CA ALA A 22 -30.66 -6.83 -4.01
C ALA A 22 -29.85 -6.45 -2.77
N MET A 23 -28.63 -6.94 -2.63
CA MET A 23 -27.80 -6.52 -1.52
C MET A 23 -27.23 -5.15 -1.78
N PRO A 24 -27.54 -4.17 -0.94
CA PRO A 24 -26.82 -2.91 -1.01
C PRO A 24 -25.36 -3.22 -0.78
N ASP A 25 -24.56 -2.78 -1.69
CA ASP A 25 -23.15 -2.76 -1.49
C ASP A 25 -22.89 -2.07 -0.18
N THR A 26 -22.42 -2.83 0.77
CA THR A 26 -22.05 -2.27 2.05
C THR A 26 -21.04 -1.19 1.78
N ALA A 27 -21.35 -0.04 2.28
CA ALA A 27 -20.53 1.14 2.26
C ALA A 27 -19.04 0.83 2.10
N THR A 28 -18.61 0.67 0.89
CA THR A 28 -17.23 0.94 0.58
C THR A 28 -17.09 2.42 0.71
N ALA A 29 -16.48 2.84 1.78
CA ALA A 29 -16.14 4.22 1.96
C ALA A 29 -15.15 4.58 0.86
N GLY A 30 -15.67 5.04 -0.26
CA GLY A 30 -14.85 5.58 -1.30
C GLY A 30 -14.42 4.62 -2.39
N MET A 31 -13.52 5.10 -3.19
CA MET A 31 -13.00 4.48 -4.40
C MET A 31 -12.18 3.24 -4.09
N GLU A 32 -12.10 2.33 -5.05
CA GLU A 32 -11.20 1.19 -4.95
C GLU A 32 -9.76 1.65 -4.73
N PRO A 33 -9.07 1.14 -3.71
CA PRO A 33 -7.70 1.56 -3.45
C PRO A 33 -6.74 1.02 -4.51
N PHE A 34 -5.76 1.82 -4.85
CA PHE A 34 -4.70 1.44 -5.77
C PHE A 34 -3.63 0.63 -5.06
N VAL A 35 -3.01 -0.30 -5.78
CA VAL A 35 -1.80 -0.97 -5.28
C VAL A 35 -0.72 0.06 -5.01
N GLY A 36 -0.14 0.01 -3.82
CA GLY A 36 0.84 1.01 -3.38
C GLY A 36 0.25 2.25 -2.72
N GLU A 37 -1.07 2.36 -2.65
CA GLU A 37 -1.71 3.45 -1.93
C GLU A 37 -1.40 3.39 -0.44
N ILE A 38 -1.12 4.53 0.16
CA ILE A 38 -0.95 4.69 1.61
C ILE A 38 -2.17 5.41 2.15
N ASN A 39 -2.76 4.85 3.20
CA ASN A 39 -3.92 5.43 3.84
C ASN A 39 -3.70 5.49 5.35
N TYR A 40 -4.30 6.50 5.97
CA TYR A 40 -4.26 6.65 7.43
C TYR A 40 -5.51 6.06 8.04
N VAL A 41 -5.33 5.30 9.10
CA VAL A 41 -6.42 4.72 9.88
C VAL A 41 -6.23 5.08 11.35
N ALA A 42 -7.34 5.18 12.06
CA ALA A 42 -7.31 5.58 13.46
C ALA A 42 -7.09 4.42 14.43
N PHE A 43 -7.09 3.20 13.93
CA PHE A 43 -6.89 1.99 14.74
C PHE A 43 -5.46 1.45 14.50
N ASN A 44 -5.06 0.49 15.32
CA ASN A 44 -3.66 0.06 15.41
C ASN A 44 -3.32 -1.23 14.66
N TYR A 45 -4.15 -1.64 13.73
CA TYR A 45 -3.90 -2.84 12.92
C TYR A 45 -4.15 -2.55 11.44
N ALA A 46 -3.52 -3.33 10.57
CA ALA A 46 -3.75 -3.23 9.14
C ALA A 46 -4.99 -4.05 8.75
N PRO A 47 -5.95 -3.47 8.03
CA PRO A 47 -7.10 -4.23 7.52
C PRO A 47 -6.66 -5.30 6.53
N GLN A 48 -7.57 -6.23 6.24
CA GLN A 48 -7.31 -7.28 5.26
C GLN A 48 -6.94 -6.68 3.89
N GLY A 49 -5.86 -7.18 3.31
CA GLY A 49 -5.33 -6.67 2.04
C GLY A 49 -4.41 -5.46 2.19
N TRP A 50 -4.13 -5.05 3.41
CA TRP A 50 -3.23 -3.95 3.74
C TRP A 50 -2.10 -4.41 4.63
N LEU A 51 -1.00 -3.69 4.61
CA LEU A 51 0.13 -3.90 5.52
C LEU A 51 0.56 -2.58 6.14
N PRO A 52 1.06 -2.63 7.39
CA PRO A 52 1.56 -1.42 8.03
C PRO A 52 2.86 -0.93 7.37
N CYS A 53 3.01 0.38 7.27
CA CYS A 53 4.23 1.01 6.75
C CYS A 53 5.27 1.12 7.87
N ASN A 54 5.89 0.01 8.23
CA ASN A 54 6.87 -0.08 9.30
C ASN A 54 8.26 -0.54 8.83
N GLY A 55 8.52 -0.47 7.54
CA GLY A 55 9.81 -0.86 6.98
C GLY A 55 10.02 -2.35 6.84
N GLN A 56 8.99 -3.16 6.95
CA GLN A 56 9.11 -4.62 6.89
C GLN A 56 9.56 -5.09 5.52
N LEU A 57 10.31 -6.20 5.49
CA LEU A 57 10.74 -6.85 4.28
C LEU A 57 9.65 -7.79 3.77
N LEU A 58 9.41 -7.75 2.48
CA LEU A 58 8.43 -8.62 1.80
C LEU A 58 9.10 -9.42 0.70
N PRO A 59 8.64 -10.65 0.46
CA PRO A 59 9.14 -11.45 -0.66
C PRO A 59 8.60 -10.92 -1.98
N ILE A 60 9.47 -10.73 -2.95
CA ILE A 60 9.12 -10.19 -4.26
C ILE A 60 8.16 -11.11 -5.01
N ASN A 61 8.35 -12.42 -4.91
CA ASN A 61 7.55 -13.40 -5.63
C ASN A 61 6.06 -13.39 -5.24
N GLN A 62 5.72 -12.90 -4.05
CA GLN A 62 4.34 -12.78 -3.59
C GLN A 62 3.75 -11.41 -3.85
N TYR A 63 4.57 -10.38 -3.99
CA TYR A 63 4.15 -8.98 -4.07
C TYR A 63 4.78 -8.27 -5.27
N GLN A 64 4.74 -8.92 -6.42
CA GLN A 64 5.38 -8.40 -7.63
C GLN A 64 4.87 -7.04 -8.08
N ALA A 65 3.56 -6.82 -7.97
CA ALA A 65 2.96 -5.54 -8.36
C ALA A 65 3.45 -4.39 -7.48
N VAL A 66 3.55 -4.61 -6.18
CA VAL A 66 4.07 -3.61 -5.25
C VAL A 66 5.56 -3.37 -5.49
N PHE A 67 6.32 -4.43 -5.72
CA PHE A 67 7.74 -4.31 -6.04
C PHE A 67 7.98 -3.53 -7.34
N ALA A 68 7.13 -3.73 -8.34
CA ALA A 68 7.23 -2.98 -9.60
C ALA A 68 7.07 -1.46 -9.39
N LEU A 69 6.31 -1.06 -8.38
CA LEU A 69 6.12 0.35 -8.05
C LEU A 69 7.19 0.90 -7.12
N LEU A 70 7.58 0.14 -6.10
CA LEU A 70 8.47 0.62 -5.05
C LEU A 70 9.95 0.32 -5.34
N GLY A 71 10.24 -0.81 -5.98
CA GLY A 71 11.62 -1.26 -6.14
C GLY A 71 12.32 -1.42 -4.79
N THR A 72 13.58 -1.04 -4.73
CA THR A 72 14.39 -1.08 -3.52
C THR A 72 14.57 0.30 -2.88
N THR A 73 13.70 1.25 -3.21
CA THR A 73 13.76 2.61 -2.70
C THR A 73 13.78 2.68 -1.18
N TYR A 74 13.07 1.77 -0.52
CA TYR A 74 12.93 1.73 0.93
C TYR A 74 13.75 0.62 1.58
N GLY A 75 14.42 -0.20 0.80
CA GLY A 75 15.28 -1.28 1.27
C GLY A 75 15.04 -2.61 0.59
N GLY A 76 15.67 -3.66 1.11
CA GLY A 76 15.65 -4.99 0.53
C GLY A 76 16.81 -5.22 -0.44
N ASN A 77 16.96 -6.48 -0.87
CA ASN A 77 18.06 -6.84 -1.77
C ASN A 77 17.71 -6.69 -3.27
N GLY A 78 16.45 -6.50 -3.61
CA GLY A 78 15.99 -6.35 -4.99
C GLY A 78 15.95 -7.65 -5.80
N THR A 79 16.35 -8.77 -5.22
CA THR A 79 16.34 -10.08 -5.87
C THR A 79 15.25 -10.98 -5.31
N THR A 80 15.18 -11.10 -4.00
CA THR A 80 14.19 -11.93 -3.30
C THR A 80 13.30 -11.14 -2.36
N THR A 81 13.77 -10.00 -1.88
CA THR A 81 13.07 -9.16 -0.91
C THR A 81 13.12 -7.69 -1.29
N PHE A 82 12.12 -6.97 -0.85
CA PHE A 82 12.08 -5.52 -0.87
C PHE A 82 11.41 -5.02 0.42
N ALA A 83 11.63 -3.76 0.76
CA ALA A 83 11.08 -3.18 1.99
C ALA A 83 9.93 -2.23 1.69
N LEU A 84 8.96 -2.21 2.59
CA LEU A 84 7.93 -1.18 2.63
C LEU A 84 8.50 0.11 3.24
N PRO A 85 7.87 1.26 2.94
CA PRO A 85 8.23 2.50 3.60
C PRO A 85 8.06 2.40 5.12
N ASP A 86 8.94 3.05 5.86
CA ASP A 86 8.81 3.19 7.30
C ASP A 86 8.28 4.58 7.62
N MET A 87 7.00 4.64 7.96
CA MET A 87 6.31 5.90 8.27
C MET A 87 6.19 6.15 9.77
N ARG A 88 6.79 5.30 10.60
CA ARG A 88 6.71 5.47 12.06
C ARG A 88 7.38 6.77 12.48
N GLY A 89 6.64 7.60 13.17
CA GLY A 89 7.14 8.91 13.62
C GLY A 89 7.40 9.91 12.50
N LYS A 90 6.86 9.69 11.31
CA LYS A 90 7.11 10.51 10.14
C LYS A 90 5.84 11.04 9.53
N VAL A 91 5.96 12.18 8.85
CA VAL A 91 4.89 12.81 8.09
C VAL A 91 5.27 12.73 6.62
N PRO A 92 4.34 12.33 5.73
CA PRO A 92 4.62 12.29 4.30
C PRO A 92 4.75 13.71 3.74
N VAL A 93 5.74 13.87 2.89
CA VAL A 93 5.99 15.12 2.16
C VAL A 93 6.08 14.77 0.68
N HIS A 94 5.51 15.61 -0.17
CA HIS A 94 5.56 15.43 -1.60
C HIS A 94 6.98 15.62 -2.11
N GLN A 95 7.42 14.73 -3.02
CA GLN A 95 8.72 14.88 -3.66
C GLN A 95 8.75 16.11 -4.57
N GLY A 96 9.93 16.66 -4.75
CA GLY A 96 10.16 17.84 -5.58
C GLY A 96 10.73 19.00 -4.79
N GLN A 97 10.83 20.13 -5.45
CA GLN A 97 11.35 21.35 -4.86
C GLN A 97 10.32 22.47 -4.98
N SER A 98 9.97 23.06 -3.87
CA SER A 98 9.19 24.30 -3.88
C SER A 98 10.09 25.49 -4.18
N ALA A 99 9.51 26.60 -4.63
CA ALA A 99 10.25 27.81 -4.91
C ALA A 99 10.99 28.28 -3.64
N GLY A 100 12.32 28.30 -3.68
CA GLY A 100 13.15 28.67 -2.54
C GLY A 100 13.29 27.62 -1.44
N GLY A 101 12.71 26.44 -1.64
CA GLY A 101 12.77 25.35 -0.67
C GLY A 101 13.80 24.28 -0.99
N SER A 102 13.88 23.30 -0.10
CA SER A 102 14.71 22.12 -0.29
C SER A 102 14.11 21.18 -1.34
N ASN A 103 14.97 20.46 -2.01
CA ASN A 103 14.55 19.42 -2.95
C ASN A 103 14.40 18.10 -2.20
N PHE A 104 13.24 17.48 -2.32
CA PHE A 104 12.94 16.18 -1.71
C PHE A 104 12.85 15.11 -2.79
N VAL A 105 13.57 14.02 -2.58
CA VAL A 105 13.52 12.86 -3.49
C VAL A 105 12.74 11.72 -2.86
N MET A 106 12.24 10.82 -3.70
CA MET A 106 11.48 9.67 -3.22
C MET A 106 12.30 8.82 -2.26
N GLY A 107 11.73 8.46 -1.13
CA GLY A 107 12.40 7.67 -0.11
C GLY A 107 13.28 8.45 0.83
N GLN A 108 13.46 9.74 0.61
CA GLN A 108 14.27 10.58 1.48
C GLN A 108 13.58 10.80 2.83
N THR A 109 14.34 10.69 3.90
CA THR A 109 13.90 11.08 5.24
C THR A 109 14.69 12.31 5.68
N ALA A 110 14.01 13.22 6.34
CA ALA A 110 14.60 14.45 6.85
C ALA A 110 13.96 14.84 8.16
N GLY A 111 14.60 15.77 8.87
CA GLY A 111 14.13 16.20 10.18
C GLY A 111 14.82 15.45 11.33
N SER A 112 14.51 15.88 12.53
CA SER A 112 15.00 15.24 13.75
C SER A 112 13.87 15.13 14.76
N GLU A 113 13.89 14.05 15.52
CA GLU A 113 13.07 13.92 16.70
C GLU A 113 13.83 14.48 17.89
N ASN A 114 13.23 15.43 18.58
CA ASN A 114 13.77 16.02 19.80
C ASN A 114 12.99 15.50 21.02
#